data_5a456342223e94da6335614eb4513dcc
#
_entry.id   5a456342223e94da6335614eb4513dcc
#
_cell.length_a   1.000
_cell.length_b   1.000
_cell.length_c   1.000
_cell.angle_alpha   90.00
_cell.angle_beta   90.00
_cell.angle_gamma   90.00
#
_symmetry.space_group_name_H-M   'P 1'
#
loop_
_entity.id
_entity.type
_entity.pdbx_description
1 polymer ?
#
loop_
_entity_poly.entity_id
_entity_poly.type
_entity_poly.pdbx_seq_one_letter_code
_entity_poly.pdbx_strand_id
1 'polypeptide(L)'
;EMCIRDSITSDNPDLQASLNACNNFTKASITYTFGDETETLDGNTIKDWLNFDEKGQLIMDDTSFRQHIADYVAQLAAAHDTVGTEREFQTTSGRTVSVYGSAYGWQIDQASEVAQLTQEIQSGTQTTREPVYSMTANAHGYNDIGNTYIEVDLSEQHMYFYQNGEDIFESDIVSGDMRYSDRQTPAGIYTIYYKKSPDVLRGKQLANGKYEYEQPVTYWMPFNGGIGFHDANWQPYFGGDRFMEGGSHGCINMPPEKAAELYNIIDCNIPIVCFY
;
A
#
# COMPACT_ATOMS: atom_id res chain seq x y z
N GLU A 1 12.81 -68.99 10.83
CA GLU A 1 12.53 -67.61 11.29
C GLU A 1 11.43 -67.04 10.44
N MET A 2 10.23 -66.97 11.01
CA MET A 2 9.06 -66.35 10.37
C MET A 2 9.19 -64.83 10.54
N CYS A 3 9.52 -64.14 9.46
CA CYS A 3 9.38 -62.70 9.44
C CYS A 3 7.89 -62.35 9.62
N ILE A 4 7.52 -61.95 10.84
CA ILE A 4 6.24 -61.29 11.08
C ILE A 4 6.37 -59.93 10.42
N ARG A 5 5.84 -59.79 9.19
CA ARG A 5 5.54 -58.46 8.65
C ARG A 5 4.42 -57.93 9.52
N ASP A 6 4.73 -56.92 10.35
CA ASP A 6 3.70 -56.11 10.97
C ASP A 6 2.84 -55.51 9.86
N SER A 7 1.72 -56.16 9.58
CA SER A 7 0.76 -55.64 8.60
C SER A 7 0.04 -54.45 9.28
N ILE A 8 0.33 -53.28 8.79
CA ILE A 8 -0.42 -52.07 9.15
C ILE A 8 -1.86 -52.32 8.71
N THR A 9 -2.77 -52.41 9.68
CA THR A 9 -4.21 -52.61 9.42
C THR A 9 -4.90 -51.25 9.32
N SER A 10 -6.05 -51.20 8.62
CA SER A 10 -6.89 -50.02 8.48
C SER A 10 -7.34 -49.43 9.82
N ASP A 11 -7.25 -50.16 10.90
CA ASP A 11 -7.68 -49.79 12.25
C ASP A 11 -6.55 -49.14 13.08
N ASN A 12 -5.37 -48.90 12.49
CA ASN A 12 -4.26 -48.26 13.17
C ASN A 12 -4.64 -46.78 13.50
N PRO A 13 -4.66 -46.38 14.79
CA PRO A 13 -5.08 -45.05 15.20
C PRO A 13 -4.24 -43.93 14.58
N ASP A 14 -2.93 -44.14 14.38
CA ASP A 14 -2.04 -43.14 13.83
C ASP A 14 -2.30 -42.93 12.34
N LEU A 15 -2.62 -43.97 11.59
CA LEU A 15 -3.04 -43.87 10.19
C LEU A 15 -4.40 -43.18 10.05
N GLN A 16 -5.34 -43.49 10.95
CA GLN A 16 -6.64 -42.79 10.98
C GLN A 16 -6.48 -41.32 11.29
N ALA A 17 -5.60 -40.94 12.22
CA ALA A 17 -5.29 -39.55 12.54
C ALA A 17 -4.66 -38.84 11.32
N SER A 18 -3.69 -39.46 10.64
CA SER A 18 -3.09 -38.94 9.42
C SER A 18 -4.10 -38.78 8.30
N LEU A 19 -4.98 -39.74 8.09
CA LEU A 19 -6.04 -39.68 7.07
C LEU A 19 -7.00 -38.52 7.36
N ASN A 20 -7.40 -38.32 8.62
CA ASN A 20 -8.27 -37.26 9.03
C ASN A 20 -7.59 -35.86 8.81
N ALA A 21 -6.31 -35.74 9.13
CA ALA A 21 -5.54 -34.54 8.86
C ALA A 21 -5.44 -34.24 7.36
N CYS A 22 -5.08 -35.24 6.54
CA CYS A 22 -5.06 -35.11 5.08
C CYS A 22 -6.41 -34.65 4.52
N ASN A 23 -7.50 -35.25 5.00
CA ASN A 23 -8.87 -34.89 4.57
C ASN A 23 -9.21 -33.45 4.97
N ASN A 24 -8.79 -33.00 6.14
CA ASN A 24 -8.99 -31.62 6.54
C ASN A 24 -8.18 -30.67 5.66
N PHE A 25 -6.89 -30.92 5.45
CA PHE A 25 -6.03 -30.08 4.63
C PHE A 25 -6.54 -29.97 3.20
N THR A 26 -6.89 -31.11 2.59
CA THR A 26 -7.40 -31.13 1.21
C THR A 26 -8.85 -30.69 1.06
N LYS A 27 -9.58 -30.53 2.17
CA LYS A 27 -10.91 -29.91 2.19
C LYS A 27 -10.83 -28.40 2.14
N ALA A 28 -9.69 -27.82 2.52
CA ALA A 28 -9.54 -26.35 2.51
C ALA A 28 -9.70 -25.80 1.10
N SER A 29 -10.38 -24.67 1.01
CA SER A 29 -10.55 -23.90 -0.23
C SER A 29 -10.61 -22.43 0.11
N ILE A 30 -9.56 -21.72 -0.20
CA ILE A 30 -9.44 -20.29 0.06
C ILE A 30 -9.48 -19.57 -1.28
N THR A 31 -10.54 -18.81 -1.53
CA THR A 31 -10.67 -17.94 -2.69
C THR A 31 -10.27 -16.52 -2.29
N TYR A 32 -9.15 -16.07 -2.79
CA TYR A 32 -8.68 -14.71 -2.65
C TYR A 32 -9.41 -13.79 -3.62
N THR A 33 -9.74 -12.59 -3.16
CA THR A 33 -10.36 -11.55 -3.99
C THR A 33 -9.43 -10.35 -4.10
N PHE A 34 -9.30 -9.81 -5.32
CA PHE A 34 -8.51 -8.63 -5.67
C PHE A 34 -9.39 -7.72 -6.54
N GLY A 35 -10.39 -7.09 -5.90
CA GLY A 35 -11.46 -6.42 -6.63
C GLY A 35 -12.32 -7.41 -7.42
N ASP A 36 -12.32 -7.29 -8.75
CA ASP A 36 -13.08 -8.20 -9.65
C ASP A 36 -12.31 -9.49 -9.99
N GLU A 37 -11.02 -9.57 -9.68
CA GLU A 37 -10.18 -10.73 -9.91
C GLU A 37 -10.21 -11.68 -8.72
N THR A 38 -10.09 -12.98 -8.99
CA THR A 38 -10.04 -14.00 -7.92
C THR A 38 -9.01 -15.07 -8.21
N GLU A 39 -8.34 -15.54 -7.15
CA GLU A 39 -7.48 -16.72 -7.18
C GLU A 39 -7.89 -17.70 -6.11
N THR A 40 -7.89 -19.00 -6.43
CA THR A 40 -8.34 -20.04 -5.48
C THR A 40 -7.23 -21.03 -5.22
N LEU A 41 -6.86 -21.16 -3.95
CA LEU A 41 -6.08 -22.29 -3.43
C LEU A 41 -7.05 -23.37 -2.95
N ASP A 42 -6.97 -24.55 -3.53
CA ASP A 42 -7.81 -25.67 -3.18
C ASP A 42 -7.03 -26.94 -2.82
N GLY A 43 -7.76 -27.98 -2.42
CA GLY A 43 -7.18 -29.28 -2.06
C GLY A 43 -6.40 -29.97 -3.18
N ASN A 44 -6.61 -29.61 -4.45
CA ASN A 44 -5.83 -30.17 -5.56
C ASN A 44 -4.40 -29.67 -5.56
N THR A 45 -4.18 -28.44 -5.15
CA THR A 45 -2.85 -27.87 -4.96
C THR A 45 -2.25 -28.33 -3.62
N ILE A 46 -3.04 -28.27 -2.54
CA ILE A 46 -2.58 -28.57 -1.18
C ILE A 46 -2.11 -30.01 -1.03
N LYS A 47 -2.76 -30.98 -1.68
CA LYS A 47 -2.37 -32.38 -1.61
C LYS A 47 -0.93 -32.66 -2.05
N ASP A 48 -0.44 -31.87 -3.03
CA ASP A 48 0.91 -32.04 -3.58
C ASP A 48 2.00 -31.43 -2.65
N TRP A 49 1.60 -30.75 -1.59
CA TRP A 49 2.47 -30.16 -0.56
C TRP A 49 2.65 -31.10 0.65
N LEU A 50 1.81 -32.14 0.76
CA LEU A 50 1.78 -33.04 1.91
C LEU A 50 2.90 -34.07 1.82
N ASN A 51 3.66 -34.24 2.89
CA ASN A 51 4.70 -35.23 3.01
C ASN A 51 4.35 -36.31 4.05
N PHE A 52 4.82 -37.49 3.81
CA PHE A 52 4.55 -38.66 4.63
C PHE A 52 5.86 -39.31 5.05
N ASP A 53 5.90 -39.85 6.27
CA ASP A 53 7.02 -40.62 6.76
C ASP A 53 7.08 -42.04 6.13
N GLU A 54 8.10 -42.81 6.49
CA GLU A 54 8.28 -44.20 6.00
C GLU A 54 7.14 -45.14 6.38
N LYS A 55 6.30 -44.79 7.36
CA LYS A 55 5.14 -45.53 7.81
C LYS A 55 3.84 -45.07 7.15
N GLY A 56 3.90 -44.08 6.28
CA GLY A 56 2.75 -43.46 5.62
C GLY A 56 1.96 -42.52 6.51
N GLN A 57 2.54 -42.02 7.60
CA GLN A 57 1.92 -41.02 8.46
C GLN A 57 2.25 -39.61 7.96
N LEU A 58 1.26 -38.72 7.97
CA LEU A 58 1.46 -37.30 7.60
C LEU A 58 2.44 -36.65 8.57
N ILE A 59 3.44 -35.95 8.02
CA ILE A 59 4.38 -35.12 8.78
C ILE A 59 3.73 -33.76 9.04
N MET A 60 3.14 -33.62 10.23
CA MET A 60 2.33 -32.40 10.58
C MET A 60 3.12 -31.10 10.72
N ASP A 61 4.41 -31.20 11.07
CA ASP A 61 5.30 -30.04 11.24
C ASP A 61 6.41 -30.05 10.18
N ASP A 62 6.01 -30.16 8.93
CA ASP A 62 6.92 -30.24 7.80
C ASP A 62 7.39 -28.84 7.36
N THR A 63 8.70 -28.64 7.40
CA THR A 63 9.33 -27.40 6.90
C THR A 63 9.03 -27.18 5.41
N SER A 64 8.96 -28.26 4.62
CA SER A 64 8.62 -28.21 3.20
C SER A 64 7.18 -27.71 2.98
N PHE A 65 6.23 -28.22 3.77
CA PHE A 65 4.83 -27.75 3.71
C PHE A 65 4.71 -26.25 4.02
N ARG A 66 5.40 -25.78 5.06
CA ARG A 66 5.44 -24.34 5.39
C ARG A 66 6.08 -23.51 4.27
N GLN A 67 7.11 -24.07 3.63
CA GLN A 67 7.76 -23.39 2.50
C GLN A 67 6.81 -23.26 1.30
N HIS A 68 6.05 -24.31 0.98
CA HIS A 68 5.04 -24.24 -0.09
C HIS A 68 3.98 -23.17 0.16
N ILE A 69 3.51 -23.02 1.41
CA ILE A 69 2.59 -21.94 1.79
C ILE A 69 3.25 -20.57 1.58
N ALA A 70 4.50 -20.41 2.04
CA ALA A 70 5.23 -19.16 1.88
C ALA A 70 5.48 -18.82 0.41
N ASP A 71 5.84 -19.81 -0.41
CA ASP A 71 6.06 -19.64 -1.85
C ASP A 71 4.76 -19.27 -2.58
N TYR A 72 3.63 -19.85 -2.18
CA TYR A 72 2.32 -19.50 -2.73
C TYR A 72 1.94 -18.05 -2.39
N VAL A 73 2.08 -17.65 -1.13
CA VAL A 73 1.83 -16.27 -0.70
C VAL A 73 2.76 -15.27 -1.39
N ALA A 74 4.03 -15.64 -1.60
CA ALA A 74 4.96 -14.81 -2.35
C ALA A 74 4.55 -14.65 -3.83
N GLN A 75 3.97 -15.70 -4.44
CA GLN A 75 3.42 -15.61 -5.81
C GLN A 75 2.20 -14.70 -5.86
N LEU A 76 1.28 -14.78 -4.89
CA LEU A 76 0.16 -13.84 -4.78
C LEU A 76 0.66 -12.39 -4.67
N ALA A 77 1.64 -12.14 -3.80
CA ALA A 77 2.24 -10.82 -3.64
C ALA A 77 2.89 -10.32 -4.95
N ALA A 78 3.65 -11.18 -5.63
CA ALA A 78 4.28 -10.82 -6.89
C ALA A 78 3.27 -10.51 -8.02
N ALA A 79 2.08 -11.11 -7.98
CA ALA A 79 1.04 -10.90 -8.97
C ALA A 79 0.16 -9.66 -8.67
N HIS A 80 -0.08 -9.35 -7.40
CA HIS A 80 -1.12 -8.39 -6.99
C HIS A 80 -0.60 -7.18 -6.18
N ASP A 81 0.64 -7.19 -5.68
CA ASP A 81 1.21 -6.02 -5.03
C ASP A 81 1.49 -4.91 -6.04
N THR A 82 1.06 -3.70 -5.72
CA THR A 82 1.26 -2.51 -6.56
C THR A 82 2.21 -1.48 -5.95
N VAL A 83 2.56 -1.60 -4.66
CA VAL A 83 3.60 -0.77 -4.04
C VAL A 83 4.92 -0.96 -4.78
N GLY A 84 5.60 0.14 -5.11
CA GLY A 84 6.86 0.09 -5.84
C GLY A 84 6.72 -0.14 -7.34
N THR A 85 5.54 0.05 -7.92
CA THR A 85 5.32 -0.03 -9.38
C THR A 85 5.04 1.34 -9.98
N GLU A 86 5.28 1.46 -11.28
CA GLU A 86 4.86 2.61 -12.07
C GLU A 86 3.40 2.47 -12.53
N ARG A 87 2.70 3.60 -12.65
CA ARG A 87 1.36 3.70 -13.20
C ARG A 87 1.32 4.77 -14.27
N GLU A 88 0.60 4.53 -15.34
CA GLU A 88 0.22 5.58 -16.26
C GLU A 88 -0.95 6.36 -15.68
N PHE A 89 -0.78 7.66 -15.53
CA PHE A 89 -1.79 8.57 -15.00
C PHE A 89 -2.22 9.57 -16.07
N GLN A 90 -3.54 9.67 -16.29
CA GLN A 90 -4.13 10.67 -17.18
C GLN A 90 -4.36 11.94 -16.41
N THR A 91 -3.64 12.99 -16.76
CA THR A 91 -3.73 14.30 -16.09
C THR A 91 -4.95 15.08 -16.53
N THR A 92 -5.37 16.04 -15.71
CA THR A 92 -6.44 17.01 -16.03
C THR A 92 -6.13 17.80 -17.32
N SER A 93 -4.86 18.10 -17.58
CA SER A 93 -4.41 18.76 -18.82
C SER A 93 -4.42 17.86 -20.07
N GLY A 94 -4.79 16.58 -19.94
CA GLY A 94 -4.86 15.59 -21.02
C GLY A 94 -3.54 14.93 -21.38
N ARG A 95 -2.47 15.13 -20.58
CA ARG A 95 -1.21 14.39 -20.73
C ARG A 95 -1.31 13.01 -20.07
N THR A 96 -0.54 12.04 -20.58
CA THR A 96 -0.27 10.79 -19.86
C THR A 96 1.11 10.90 -19.24
N VAL A 97 1.20 10.71 -17.94
CA VAL A 97 2.46 10.72 -17.19
C VAL A 97 2.67 9.39 -16.49
N SER A 98 3.92 8.96 -16.34
CA SER A 98 4.29 7.81 -15.54
C SER A 98 4.59 8.27 -14.12
N VAL A 99 3.92 7.68 -13.12
CA VAL A 99 4.09 8.01 -11.72
C VAL A 99 4.46 6.77 -10.91
N TYR A 100 5.42 6.93 -10.01
CA TYR A 100 5.93 5.82 -9.19
C TYR A 100 5.33 5.84 -7.79
N GLY A 101 4.71 4.75 -7.38
CA GLY A 101 4.04 4.62 -6.09
C GLY A 101 4.90 3.96 -5.01
N SER A 102 6.04 4.57 -4.63
CA SER A 102 6.93 3.99 -3.59
C SER A 102 6.30 3.96 -2.20
N ALA A 103 5.35 4.83 -1.92
CA ALA A 103 4.67 4.98 -0.64
C ALA A 103 3.14 4.82 -0.76
N TYR A 104 2.68 4.19 -1.83
CA TYR A 104 1.26 3.97 -2.11
C TYR A 104 1.05 2.70 -2.95
N GLY A 105 -0.01 1.98 -2.65
CA GLY A 105 -0.41 0.79 -3.39
C GLY A 105 -0.96 -0.32 -2.49
N TRP A 106 -1.24 -1.47 -3.09
CA TRP A 106 -1.53 -2.71 -2.40
C TRP A 106 -0.23 -3.42 -2.03
N GLN A 107 -0.14 -3.92 -0.81
CA GLN A 107 0.97 -4.75 -0.36
C GLN A 107 0.49 -5.82 0.62
N ILE A 108 0.66 -7.08 0.27
CA ILE A 108 0.33 -8.22 1.12
C ILE A 108 1.32 -8.28 2.30
N ASP A 109 0.82 -8.37 3.53
CA ASP A 109 1.62 -8.78 4.69
C ASP A 109 1.86 -10.29 4.61
N GLN A 110 2.92 -10.67 3.90
CA GLN A 110 3.21 -12.07 3.63
C GLN A 110 3.38 -12.90 4.91
N ALA A 111 3.93 -12.32 5.98
CA ALA A 111 4.14 -13.05 7.24
C ALA A 111 2.80 -13.36 7.93
N SER A 112 1.93 -12.37 8.02
CA SER A 112 0.58 -12.53 8.60
C SER A 112 -0.29 -13.43 7.73
N GLU A 113 -0.21 -13.29 6.41
CA GLU A 113 -0.95 -14.13 5.46
C GLU A 113 -0.53 -15.60 5.54
N VAL A 114 0.76 -15.90 5.58
CA VAL A 114 1.27 -17.28 5.77
C VAL A 114 0.75 -17.89 7.07
N ALA A 115 0.73 -17.11 8.15
CA ALA A 115 0.23 -17.59 9.45
C ALA A 115 -1.28 -17.92 9.38
N GLN A 116 -2.07 -17.03 8.80
CA GLN A 116 -3.52 -17.20 8.64
C GLN A 116 -3.83 -18.37 7.70
N LEU A 117 -3.21 -18.41 6.53
CA LEU A 117 -3.41 -19.47 5.54
C LEU A 117 -3.04 -20.87 6.09
N THR A 118 -1.96 -20.95 6.89
CA THR A 118 -1.59 -22.20 7.58
C THR A 118 -2.72 -22.70 8.48
N GLN A 119 -3.32 -21.82 9.29
CA GLN A 119 -4.44 -22.20 10.17
C GLN A 119 -5.69 -22.60 9.39
N GLU A 120 -6.00 -21.90 8.32
CA GLU A 120 -7.15 -22.20 7.44
C GLU A 120 -7.01 -23.56 6.76
N ILE A 121 -5.82 -23.89 6.25
CA ILE A 121 -5.55 -25.20 5.65
C ILE A 121 -5.66 -26.31 6.71
N GLN A 122 -5.04 -26.15 7.86
CA GLN A 122 -5.07 -27.15 8.94
C GLN A 122 -6.48 -27.42 9.47
N SER A 123 -7.35 -26.40 9.46
CA SER A 123 -8.75 -26.54 9.90
C SER A 123 -9.72 -26.97 8.79
N GLY A 124 -9.26 -27.07 7.54
CA GLY A 124 -10.12 -27.39 6.40
C GLY A 124 -11.13 -26.28 6.08
N THR A 125 -10.74 -25.03 6.28
CA THR A 125 -11.59 -23.85 6.07
C THR A 125 -11.93 -23.71 4.58
N GLN A 126 -13.19 -23.34 4.31
CA GLN A 126 -13.66 -22.92 3.00
C GLN A 126 -14.16 -21.47 3.12
N THR A 127 -13.47 -20.55 2.45
CA THR A 127 -13.74 -19.11 2.58
C THR A 127 -13.41 -18.35 1.32
N THR A 128 -14.03 -17.17 1.18
CA THR A 128 -13.66 -16.15 0.19
C THR A 128 -13.29 -14.89 0.97
N ARG A 129 -12.12 -14.34 0.73
CA ARG A 129 -11.61 -13.16 1.43
C ARG A 129 -10.51 -12.45 0.66
N GLU A 130 -10.20 -11.24 1.04
CA GLU A 130 -8.96 -10.58 0.65
C GLU A 130 -7.76 -11.17 1.42
N PRO A 131 -6.52 -11.03 0.89
CA PRO A 131 -5.31 -11.30 1.68
C PRO A 131 -5.19 -10.35 2.87
N VAL A 132 -4.32 -10.69 3.81
CA VAL A 132 -3.90 -9.74 4.85
C VAL A 132 -2.96 -8.73 4.22
N TYR A 133 -3.33 -7.46 4.24
CA TYR A 133 -2.53 -6.38 3.68
C TYR A 133 -1.74 -5.62 4.75
N SER A 134 -0.50 -5.25 4.44
CA SER A 134 0.29 -4.25 5.18
C SER A 134 0.04 -2.83 4.68
N MET A 135 -0.39 -2.69 3.41
CA MET A 135 -0.78 -1.41 2.80
C MET A 135 -1.94 -1.65 1.83
N THR A 136 -2.87 -0.70 1.80
CA THR A 136 -4.03 -0.72 0.90
C THR A 136 -4.08 0.52 0.02
N ALA A 137 -4.70 0.39 -1.15
CA ALA A 137 -4.97 1.48 -2.07
C ALA A 137 -6.48 1.75 -2.19
N ASN A 138 -6.87 2.78 -2.93
CA ASN A 138 -8.28 3.19 -3.05
C ASN A 138 -9.11 2.31 -3.99
N ALA A 139 -8.45 1.63 -4.93
CA ALA A 139 -9.09 0.78 -5.90
C ALA A 139 -8.20 -0.42 -6.24
N HIS A 140 -8.78 -1.48 -6.77
CA HIS A 140 -8.03 -2.58 -7.36
C HIS A 140 -7.85 -2.37 -8.87
N GLY A 141 -6.93 -3.16 -9.46
CA GLY A 141 -6.64 -3.14 -10.88
C GLY A 141 -5.51 -2.18 -11.26
N TYR A 142 -5.38 -1.93 -12.55
CA TYR A 142 -4.28 -1.14 -13.13
C TYR A 142 -4.21 0.30 -12.57
N ASN A 143 -5.36 0.93 -12.32
CA ASN A 143 -5.45 2.23 -11.66
C ASN A 143 -5.92 2.06 -10.22
N ASP A 144 -5.01 1.77 -9.31
CA ASP A 144 -5.30 1.64 -7.89
C ASP A 144 -5.48 2.99 -7.16
N ILE A 145 -5.27 4.12 -7.84
CA ILE A 145 -5.56 5.48 -7.35
C ILE A 145 -7.07 5.70 -7.21
N GLY A 146 -7.85 5.11 -8.12
CA GLY A 146 -9.31 5.28 -8.15
C GLY A 146 -9.74 6.64 -8.69
N ASN A 147 -10.93 7.09 -8.28
CA ASN A 147 -11.55 8.32 -8.75
C ASN A 147 -11.70 9.42 -7.68
N THR A 148 -11.09 9.21 -6.50
CA THR A 148 -10.98 10.22 -5.43
C THR A 148 -9.51 10.42 -5.10
N TYR A 149 -8.91 11.52 -5.56
CA TYR A 149 -7.48 11.79 -5.43
C TYR A 149 -7.17 13.28 -5.57
N ILE A 150 -5.99 13.68 -5.12
CA ILE A 150 -5.41 14.99 -5.43
C ILE A 150 -4.40 14.83 -6.56
N GLU A 151 -4.54 15.62 -7.59
CA GLU A 151 -3.57 15.82 -8.66
C GLU A 151 -2.74 17.07 -8.38
N VAL A 152 -1.40 16.97 -8.44
CA VAL A 152 -0.48 18.08 -8.25
C VAL A 152 0.45 18.17 -9.46
N ASP A 153 0.15 19.07 -10.38
CA ASP A 153 1.03 19.38 -11.51
C ASP A 153 2.12 20.36 -11.07
N LEU A 154 3.31 19.80 -10.83
CA LEU A 154 4.46 20.56 -10.38
C LEU A 154 5.07 21.45 -11.47
N SER A 155 4.80 21.14 -12.75
CA SER A 155 5.23 21.97 -13.88
C SER A 155 4.34 23.19 -14.06
N GLU A 156 3.02 22.98 -13.97
CA GLU A 156 2.02 24.05 -14.12
C GLU A 156 1.79 24.82 -12.81
N GLN A 157 2.30 24.31 -11.69
CA GLN A 157 2.11 24.89 -10.34
C GLN A 157 0.64 25.02 -9.99
N HIS A 158 -0.12 23.99 -10.30
CA HIS A 158 -1.56 23.92 -10.06
C HIS A 158 -1.94 22.55 -9.48
N MET A 159 -3.00 22.50 -8.69
CA MET A 159 -3.53 21.26 -8.14
C MET A 159 -5.04 21.18 -8.28
N TYR A 160 -5.53 19.95 -8.38
CA TYR A 160 -6.95 19.61 -8.44
C TYR A 160 -7.29 18.58 -7.37
N PHE A 161 -8.49 18.62 -6.82
CA PHE A 161 -9.01 17.55 -5.98
C PHE A 161 -10.27 16.97 -6.59
N TYR A 162 -10.15 15.72 -6.99
CA TYR A 162 -11.25 14.92 -7.50
C TYR A 162 -11.89 14.11 -6.39
N GLN A 163 -13.21 14.16 -6.29
CA GLN A 163 -14.00 13.29 -5.42
C GLN A 163 -15.04 12.56 -6.27
N ASN A 164 -14.97 11.21 -6.27
CA ASN A 164 -15.85 10.36 -7.08
C ASN A 164 -15.84 10.70 -8.59
N GLY A 165 -14.70 11.16 -9.10
CA GLY A 165 -14.51 11.54 -10.50
C GLY A 165 -14.94 12.97 -10.86
N GLU A 166 -15.44 13.74 -9.90
CA GLU A 166 -15.78 15.15 -10.07
C GLU A 166 -14.66 16.03 -9.51
N ASP A 167 -14.21 17.02 -10.28
CA ASP A 167 -13.32 18.07 -9.79
C ASP A 167 -14.11 19.02 -8.89
N ILE A 168 -13.80 18.96 -7.60
CA ILE A 168 -14.52 19.74 -6.56
C ILE A 168 -13.67 20.88 -5.97
N PHE A 169 -12.38 20.94 -6.31
CA PHE A 169 -11.50 21.97 -5.79
C PHE A 169 -10.26 22.09 -6.67
N GLU A 170 -9.85 23.32 -6.94
CA GLU A 170 -8.59 23.64 -7.61
C GLU A 170 -7.87 24.82 -6.93
N SER A 171 -6.56 24.89 -7.07
CA SER A 171 -5.73 25.98 -6.54
C SER A 171 -4.40 26.09 -7.27
N ASP A 172 -3.98 27.32 -7.53
CA ASP A 172 -2.58 27.61 -7.78
C ASP A 172 -1.75 27.37 -6.52
N ILE A 173 -0.52 26.89 -6.71
CA ILE A 173 0.40 26.49 -5.63
C ILE A 173 1.78 27.09 -5.83
N VAL A 174 2.64 26.94 -4.81
CA VAL A 174 4.09 27.08 -4.96
C VAL A 174 4.77 25.87 -4.34
N SER A 175 5.36 25.03 -5.17
CA SER A 175 6.07 23.84 -4.76
C SER A 175 7.51 24.12 -4.32
N GLY A 176 8.32 23.09 -4.16
CA GLY A 176 9.72 23.17 -3.77
C GLY A 176 10.59 23.98 -4.74
N ASP A 177 11.60 24.68 -4.22
CA ASP A 177 12.50 25.55 -4.97
C ASP A 177 13.41 24.74 -5.90
N MET A 178 13.26 24.90 -7.20
CA MET A 178 13.97 24.14 -8.23
C MET A 178 15.48 24.41 -8.30
N ARG A 179 15.95 25.52 -7.69
CA ARG A 179 17.40 25.84 -7.62
C ARG A 179 18.17 24.90 -6.70
N TYR A 180 17.49 24.21 -5.80
CA TYR A 180 18.08 23.34 -4.78
C TYR A 180 17.50 21.94 -4.89
N SER A 181 18.31 20.96 -5.25
CA SER A 181 17.85 19.57 -5.46
C SER A 181 17.27 18.92 -4.20
N ASP A 182 17.67 19.37 -3.01
CA ASP A 182 17.17 18.91 -1.71
C ASP A 182 15.89 19.61 -1.26
N ARG A 183 15.38 20.56 -2.04
CA ARG A 183 14.16 21.30 -1.78
C ARG A 183 13.05 21.05 -2.80
N GLN A 184 13.34 20.33 -3.87
CA GLN A 184 12.32 20.01 -4.87
C GLN A 184 11.24 19.11 -4.26
N THR A 185 9.99 19.35 -4.64
CA THR A 185 8.91 18.42 -4.30
C THR A 185 9.07 17.14 -5.12
N PRO A 186 9.23 15.96 -4.51
CA PRO A 186 9.42 14.74 -5.28
C PRO A 186 8.14 14.35 -6.00
N ALA A 187 8.26 13.94 -7.27
CA ALA A 187 7.18 13.27 -7.98
C ALA A 187 6.91 11.89 -7.36
N GLY A 188 5.67 11.42 -7.42
CA GLY A 188 5.26 10.13 -6.89
C GLY A 188 3.80 10.12 -6.44
N ILE A 189 3.40 9.00 -5.83
CA ILE A 189 2.08 8.85 -5.24
C ILE A 189 2.21 8.72 -3.73
N TYR A 190 1.45 9.52 -3.01
CA TYR A 190 1.48 9.66 -1.57
C TYR A 190 0.06 9.60 -1.00
N THR A 191 -0.07 9.69 0.35
CA THR A 191 -1.37 9.87 1.03
C THR A 191 -1.25 10.91 2.13
N ILE A 192 -2.37 11.57 2.45
CA ILE A 192 -2.43 12.45 3.63
C ILE A 192 -2.29 11.62 4.90
N TYR A 193 -1.29 11.90 5.71
CA TYR A 193 -1.03 11.17 6.96
C TYR A 193 -1.99 11.58 8.08
N TYR A 194 -2.16 12.90 8.25
CA TYR A 194 -3.04 13.51 9.24
C TYR A 194 -3.30 14.96 8.87
N LYS A 195 -4.20 15.60 9.61
CA LYS A 195 -4.47 17.05 9.51
C LYS A 195 -4.24 17.70 10.86
N LYS A 196 -3.62 18.87 10.89
CA LYS A 196 -3.38 19.65 12.11
C LYS A 196 -3.58 21.14 11.89
N SER A 197 -4.24 21.79 12.85
CA SER A 197 -4.46 23.25 12.83
C SER A 197 -4.52 23.78 14.27
N PRO A 198 -3.72 24.81 14.63
CA PRO A 198 -2.51 25.29 13.94
C PRO A 198 -1.29 24.37 14.19
N ASP A 199 -0.20 24.61 13.43
CA ASP A 199 1.10 23.96 13.67
C ASP A 199 2.27 24.93 13.45
N VAL A 200 3.48 24.49 13.80
CA VAL A 200 4.75 25.19 13.52
C VAL A 200 5.66 24.23 12.75
N LEU A 201 5.89 24.56 11.49
CA LEU A 201 6.82 23.80 10.64
C LEU A 201 8.26 24.13 11.03
N ARG A 202 9.08 23.12 11.18
CA ARG A 202 10.49 23.27 11.59
C ARG A 202 11.42 22.68 10.56
N GLY A 203 12.44 23.44 10.20
CA GLY A 203 13.54 22.95 9.38
C GLY A 203 14.47 22.00 10.18
N LYS A 204 15.60 21.67 9.59
CA LYS A 204 16.60 20.81 10.23
C LYS A 204 17.09 21.41 11.55
N GLN A 205 17.26 20.60 12.58
CA GLN A 205 17.86 21.05 13.82
C GLN A 205 19.36 21.21 13.64
N LEU A 206 19.86 22.41 13.97
CA LEU A 206 21.28 22.78 13.90
C LEU A 206 22.04 22.29 15.11
N ALA A 207 23.37 22.24 15.03
CA ALA A 207 24.26 21.79 16.13
C ALA A 207 24.12 22.63 17.43
N ASN A 208 23.62 23.86 17.35
CA ASN A 208 23.36 24.75 18.48
C ASN A 208 21.97 24.52 19.12
N GLY A 209 21.23 23.49 18.70
CA GLY A 209 19.90 23.15 19.19
C GLY A 209 18.75 23.98 18.62
N LYS A 210 19.02 25.00 17.81
CA LYS A 210 17.99 25.77 17.10
C LYS A 210 17.61 25.09 15.80
N TYR A 211 16.41 25.43 15.27
CA TYR A 211 16.00 25.01 13.94
C TYR A 211 16.48 25.99 12.87
N GLU A 212 16.70 25.48 11.67
CA GLU A 212 17.05 26.30 10.49
C GLU A 212 15.99 27.37 10.24
N TYR A 213 14.72 26.99 10.40
CA TYR A 213 13.58 27.89 10.44
C TYR A 213 12.49 27.33 11.36
N GLU A 214 11.61 28.21 11.81
CA GLU A 214 10.35 27.89 12.47
C GLU A 214 9.27 28.75 11.81
N GLN A 215 8.32 28.12 11.13
CA GLN A 215 7.28 28.79 10.37
C GLN A 215 5.91 28.39 10.92
N PRO A 216 5.17 29.29 11.61
CA PRO A 216 3.79 29.05 11.98
C PRO A 216 2.90 28.95 10.73
N VAL A 217 1.99 27.98 10.74
CA VAL A 217 0.96 27.77 9.72
C VAL A 217 -0.38 27.54 10.40
N THR A 218 -1.46 27.89 9.72
CA THR A 218 -2.81 27.66 10.24
C THR A 218 -3.27 26.24 9.92
N TYR A 219 -2.95 25.73 8.73
CA TYR A 219 -3.36 24.41 8.26
C TYR A 219 -2.15 23.61 7.83
N TRP A 220 -2.04 22.37 8.31
CA TRP A 220 -0.98 21.44 7.98
C TRP A 220 -1.53 20.09 7.60
N MET A 221 -1.20 19.59 6.40
CA MET A 221 -1.65 18.33 5.82
C MET A 221 -0.45 17.61 5.20
N PRO A 222 0.36 16.87 6.03
CA PRO A 222 1.56 16.19 5.55
C PRO A 222 1.23 14.92 4.77
N PHE A 223 2.06 14.64 3.74
CA PHE A 223 1.90 13.46 2.88
C PHE A 223 3.22 12.74 2.52
N ASN A 224 4.38 13.40 2.71
CA ASN A 224 5.68 12.78 2.43
C ASN A 224 6.73 13.27 3.44
N GLY A 225 6.91 12.54 4.55
CA GLY A 225 7.81 12.93 5.62
C GLY A 225 7.47 14.32 6.17
N GLY A 226 8.37 15.29 5.94
CA GLY A 226 8.16 16.70 6.31
C GLY A 226 7.52 17.56 5.20
N ILE A 227 7.06 16.95 4.11
CA ILE A 227 6.41 17.65 2.99
C ILE A 227 4.89 17.51 3.13
N GLY A 228 4.16 18.60 2.92
CA GLY A 228 2.71 18.63 2.99
C GLY A 228 2.13 19.91 2.40
N PHE A 229 0.79 19.98 2.36
CA PHE A 229 0.07 21.19 2.01
C PHE A 229 -0.06 22.08 3.24
N HIS A 230 0.12 23.41 3.05
CA HIS A 230 -0.11 24.39 4.10
C HIS A 230 -0.37 25.79 3.54
N ASP A 231 -0.98 26.66 4.34
CA ASP A 231 -1.14 28.07 4.03
C ASP A 231 0.21 28.81 4.04
N ALA A 232 0.38 29.77 3.11
CA ALA A 232 1.63 30.50 2.94
C ALA A 232 1.37 31.98 2.63
N ASN A 233 0.97 32.75 3.63
CA ASN A 233 0.66 34.18 3.52
C ASN A 233 1.88 35.05 3.19
N TRP A 234 3.09 34.53 3.21
CA TRP A 234 4.33 35.20 2.83
C TRP A 234 4.66 35.11 1.33
N GLN A 235 3.97 34.25 0.59
CA GLN A 235 4.15 34.17 -0.86
C GLN A 235 3.48 35.38 -1.54
N PRO A 236 4.20 36.07 -2.44
CA PRO A 236 3.65 37.26 -3.11
C PRO A 236 2.58 36.91 -4.16
N TYR A 237 2.65 35.71 -4.73
CA TYR A 237 1.69 35.12 -5.67
C TYR A 237 1.86 33.60 -5.70
N PHE A 238 0.90 32.92 -6.30
CA PHE A 238 0.88 31.47 -6.47
C PHE A 238 0.76 31.14 -7.95
N GLY A 239 1.21 29.95 -8.34
CA GLY A 239 1.26 29.52 -9.73
C GLY A 239 2.46 30.06 -10.51
N GLY A 240 2.49 29.78 -11.81
CA GLY A 240 3.50 30.26 -12.75
C GLY A 240 4.92 29.81 -12.38
N ASP A 241 5.87 30.72 -12.48
CA ASP A 241 7.29 30.46 -12.31
C ASP A 241 7.82 30.71 -10.87
N ARG A 242 6.94 30.98 -9.90
CA ARG A 242 7.33 31.33 -8.54
C ARG A 242 8.25 30.29 -7.88
N PHE A 243 8.02 29.01 -8.14
CA PHE A 243 8.84 27.89 -7.63
C PHE A 243 10.27 27.87 -8.18
N MET A 244 10.53 28.55 -9.29
CA MET A 244 11.86 28.65 -9.90
C MET A 244 12.80 29.59 -9.14
N GLU A 245 12.27 30.58 -8.39
CA GLU A 245 13.05 31.62 -7.71
C GLU A 245 12.72 31.80 -6.23
N GLY A 246 11.62 31.27 -5.77
CA GLY A 246 11.14 31.46 -4.39
C GLY A 246 10.23 30.35 -3.91
N GLY A 247 10.52 29.13 -4.34
CA GLY A 247 9.84 27.92 -3.91
C GLY A 247 10.07 27.61 -2.42
N SER A 248 9.38 26.61 -1.95
CA SER A 248 9.45 26.09 -0.59
C SER A 248 10.68 25.20 -0.36
N HIS A 249 10.75 24.56 0.81
CA HIS A 249 11.70 23.46 1.09
C HIS A 249 11.11 22.08 0.75
N GLY A 250 10.19 22.01 -0.23
CA GLY A 250 9.53 20.80 -0.70
C GLY A 250 8.02 20.80 -0.47
N CYS A 251 7.51 21.56 0.49
CA CYS A 251 6.08 21.66 0.76
C CYS A 251 5.31 22.32 -0.39
N ILE A 252 4.02 22.04 -0.44
CA ILE A 252 3.08 22.71 -1.34
C ILE A 252 2.44 23.89 -0.60
N ASN A 253 2.92 25.09 -0.91
CA ASN A 253 2.42 26.34 -0.39
C ASN A 253 1.11 26.71 -1.10
N MET A 254 0.08 27.07 -0.35
CA MET A 254 -1.23 27.43 -0.86
C MET A 254 -1.68 28.83 -0.41
N PRO A 255 -2.55 29.52 -1.17
CA PRO A 255 -3.26 30.67 -0.66
C PRO A 255 -3.98 30.30 0.65
N PRO A 256 -3.96 31.17 1.69
CA PRO A 256 -4.56 30.85 2.99
C PRO A 256 -6.02 30.39 2.93
N GLU A 257 -6.83 31.05 2.09
CA GLU A 257 -8.23 30.68 1.87
C GLU A 257 -8.39 29.32 1.22
N LYS A 258 -7.51 28.98 0.25
CA LYS A 258 -7.49 27.67 -0.42
C LYS A 258 -6.99 26.56 0.50
N ALA A 259 -6.00 26.82 1.33
CA ALA A 259 -5.56 25.87 2.34
C ALA A 259 -6.66 25.57 3.38
N ALA A 260 -7.44 26.60 3.78
CA ALA A 260 -8.59 26.45 4.65
C ALA A 260 -9.70 25.60 3.99
N GLU A 261 -10.00 25.87 2.72
CA GLU A 261 -10.99 25.13 1.94
C GLU A 261 -10.59 23.64 1.83
N LEU A 262 -9.36 23.36 1.35
CA LEU A 262 -8.84 22.00 1.24
C LEU A 262 -8.86 21.26 2.59
N TYR A 263 -8.40 21.90 3.66
CA TYR A 263 -8.38 21.32 5.00
C TYR A 263 -9.76 20.86 5.47
N ASN A 264 -10.83 21.54 5.08
CA ASN A 264 -12.20 21.20 5.50
C ASN A 264 -12.82 20.08 4.68
N ILE A 265 -12.40 19.90 3.42
CA ILE A 265 -13.02 18.93 2.49
C ILE A 265 -12.22 17.65 2.30
N ILE A 266 -10.91 17.62 2.64
CA ILE A 266 -10.05 16.47 2.44
C ILE A 266 -10.07 15.54 3.65
N ASP A 267 -10.04 14.22 3.40
CA ASP A 267 -9.83 13.19 4.41
C ASP A 267 -8.40 12.63 4.39
N CYS A 268 -8.00 11.94 5.47
CA CYS A 268 -6.75 11.19 5.50
C CYS A 268 -6.82 10.00 4.52
N ASN A 269 -5.65 9.50 4.11
CA ASN A 269 -5.46 8.39 3.18
C ASN A 269 -5.91 8.66 1.73
N ILE A 270 -6.37 9.88 1.39
CA ILE A 270 -6.61 10.25 -0.01
C ILE A 270 -5.29 10.24 -0.77
N PRO A 271 -5.20 9.57 -1.93
CA PRO A 271 -4.00 9.57 -2.77
C PRO A 271 -3.69 10.96 -3.30
N ILE A 272 -2.40 11.26 -3.37
CA ILE A 272 -1.85 12.49 -3.94
C ILE A 272 -0.89 12.09 -5.04
N VAL A 273 -1.16 12.50 -6.26
CA VAL A 273 -0.35 12.22 -7.44
C VAL A 273 0.44 13.48 -7.79
N CYS A 274 1.75 13.47 -7.51
CA CYS A 274 2.67 14.57 -7.85
C CYS A 274 3.48 14.21 -9.08
N PHE A 275 3.53 15.11 -10.08
CA PHE A 275 4.30 14.91 -11.32
C PHE A 275 4.78 16.24 -11.91
N TYR A 276 5.76 16.15 -12.85
CA TYR A 276 6.28 17.28 -13.61
C TYR A 276 5.85 17.25 -15.07
#